data_abf386da5590699333ef63e9e706115b
#
_entry.id   abf386da5590699333ef63e9e706115b
#
_cell.length_a   1.000
_cell.length_b   1.000
_cell.length_c   1.000
_cell.angle_alpha   90.00
_cell.angle_beta   90.00
_cell.angle_gamma   90.00
#
_symmetry.space_group_name_H-M   'P 1'
#
loop_
_entity.id
_entity.type
_entity.pdbx_description
1 polymer ?
#
loop_
_entity_poly.entity_id
_entity_poly.type
_entity_poly.pdbx_seq_one_letter_code
_entity_poly.pdbx_strand_id
1 'polypeptide(L)'
;MTEKYKIGIIGLGYVGFPLACLFAKKYKVIGYDIKESRINEINQGIDSTNEVTPEALKAALSNGMKCTSRLDDLKSCNVYIVAIPTPVDDFHNPELVPLKKASIAVGNVISKGDYVIYE
;
A
#
# COMPACT_ATOMS: atom_id res chain seq x y z
N MET A 1 20.41 5.12 -6.74
CA MET A 1 20.16 5.57 -5.37
C MET A 1 18.76 5.22 -4.95
N THR A 2 18.64 4.38 -3.95
CA THR A 2 17.33 3.91 -3.51
C THR A 2 16.52 4.99 -2.80
N GLU A 3 17.16 6.01 -2.25
CA GLU A 3 16.47 7.13 -1.61
C GLU A 3 15.77 8.08 -2.57
N LYS A 4 16.07 7.99 -3.87
CA LYS A 4 15.41 8.82 -4.88
C LYS A 4 13.90 8.57 -4.92
N TYR A 5 13.48 7.33 -4.68
CA TYR A 5 12.07 6.96 -4.73
C TYR A 5 11.61 6.50 -3.35
N LYS A 6 10.55 7.11 -2.86
CA LYS A 6 9.83 6.67 -1.67
C LYS A 6 8.45 6.25 -2.15
N ILE A 7 8.12 5.00 -1.92
CA ILE A 7 6.93 4.37 -2.49
C ILE A 7 5.83 4.29 -1.46
N GLY A 8 4.67 4.83 -1.81
CA GLY A 8 3.44 4.66 -1.04
C GLY A 8 2.57 3.62 -1.71
N ILE A 9 2.21 2.56 -1.00
CA ILE A 9 1.30 1.53 -1.49
C ILE A 9 -0.05 1.78 -0.85
N ILE A 10 -1.08 2.00 -1.66
CA ILE A 10 -2.43 2.25 -1.19
C ILE A 10 -3.26 1.00 -1.41
N GLY A 11 -3.64 0.36 -0.32
CA GLY A 11 -4.29 -0.93 -0.31
C GLY A 11 -3.31 -2.06 0.00
N LEU A 12 -3.48 -2.70 1.15
CA LEU A 12 -2.57 -3.74 1.64
C LEU A 12 -3.28 -5.10 1.68
N GLY A 13 -3.98 -5.42 0.60
CA GLY A 13 -4.63 -6.71 0.41
C GLY A 13 -3.76 -7.69 -0.35
N TYR A 14 -4.41 -8.54 -1.16
CA TYR A 14 -3.73 -9.64 -1.86
C TYR A 14 -2.70 -9.19 -2.89
N VAL A 15 -2.84 -8.01 -3.44
CA VAL A 15 -1.90 -7.46 -4.44
C VAL A 15 -0.94 -6.46 -3.80
N GLY A 16 -1.48 -5.49 -3.07
CA GLY A 16 -0.68 -4.38 -2.54
C GLY A 16 0.32 -4.80 -1.48
N PHE A 17 -0.06 -5.71 -0.59
CA PHE A 17 0.83 -6.11 0.48
C PHE A 17 2.07 -6.87 -0.02
N PRO A 18 1.94 -7.88 -0.90
CA PRO A 18 3.14 -8.52 -1.48
C PRO A 18 4.03 -7.53 -2.23
N LEU A 19 3.44 -6.58 -2.96
CA LEU A 19 4.20 -5.53 -3.63
C LEU A 19 4.97 -4.66 -2.64
N ALA A 20 4.33 -4.27 -1.54
CA ALA A 20 4.99 -3.47 -0.52
C ALA A 20 6.22 -4.18 0.04
N CYS A 21 6.08 -5.46 0.37
CA CYS A 21 7.19 -6.25 0.88
C CYS A 21 8.31 -6.42 -0.15
N LEU A 22 7.95 -6.61 -1.42
CA LEU A 22 8.91 -6.76 -2.50
C LEU A 22 9.72 -5.47 -2.71
N PHE A 23 9.05 -4.33 -2.78
CA PHE A 23 9.73 -3.05 -2.96
C PHE A 23 10.56 -2.65 -1.75
N ALA A 24 10.18 -3.09 -0.55
CA ALA A 24 10.92 -2.79 0.66
C ALA A 24 12.34 -3.36 0.67
N LYS A 25 12.65 -4.29 -0.24
CA LYS A 25 14.00 -4.82 -0.41
C LYS A 25 14.96 -3.77 -0.94
N LYS A 26 14.48 -2.78 -1.70
CA LYS A 26 15.33 -1.78 -2.38
C LYS A 26 14.96 -0.34 -2.08
N TYR A 27 13.72 -0.07 -1.66
CA TYR A 27 13.20 1.30 -1.53
C TYR A 27 12.61 1.49 -0.15
N LYS A 28 12.47 2.75 0.23
CA LYS A 28 11.64 3.09 1.38
C LYS A 28 10.18 2.94 0.97
N VAL A 29 9.43 2.19 1.75
CA VAL A 29 8.02 1.88 1.46
C VAL A 29 7.18 2.25 2.66
N ILE A 30 6.06 2.93 2.38
CA ILE A 30 5.00 3.16 3.36
C ILE A 30 3.74 2.55 2.77
N GLY A 31 3.20 1.55 3.46
CA GLY A 31 1.94 0.93 3.09
C GLY A 31 0.78 1.59 3.82
N TYR A 32 -0.30 1.81 3.11
CA TYR A 32 -1.49 2.43 3.66
C TYR A 32 -2.71 1.53 3.44
N ASP A 33 -3.49 1.34 4.49
CA ASP A 33 -4.80 0.72 4.39
C ASP A 33 -5.74 1.42 5.36
N ILE A 34 -6.99 1.61 4.95
CA ILE A 34 -7.99 2.26 5.78
C ILE A 34 -8.37 1.41 6.99
N LYS A 35 -8.17 0.10 6.92
CA LYS A 35 -8.49 -0.81 8.02
C LYS A 35 -7.38 -0.83 9.06
N GLU A 36 -7.63 -0.26 10.22
CA GLU A 36 -6.67 -0.26 11.32
C GLU A 36 -6.32 -1.67 11.79
N SER A 37 -7.29 -2.60 11.75
CA SER A 37 -7.03 -4.00 12.14
C SER A 37 -5.98 -4.64 11.23
N ARG A 38 -6.01 -4.32 9.94
CA ARG A 38 -4.99 -4.79 8.99
C ARG A 38 -3.61 -4.25 9.33
N ILE A 39 -3.53 -2.97 9.65
CA ILE A 39 -2.26 -2.34 10.04
C ILE A 39 -1.74 -2.95 11.34
N ASN A 40 -2.60 -3.17 12.31
CA ASN A 40 -2.20 -3.75 13.58
C ASN A 40 -1.65 -5.17 13.41
N GLU A 41 -2.29 -6.02 12.60
CA GLU A 41 -1.78 -7.36 12.36
C GLU A 41 -0.43 -7.37 11.66
N ILE A 42 -0.26 -6.50 10.65
CA ILE A 42 1.01 -6.39 9.94
C ILE A 42 2.13 -5.98 10.89
N ASN A 43 1.87 -4.99 11.75
CA ASN A 43 2.87 -4.51 12.71
C ASN A 43 3.23 -5.57 13.76
N GLN A 44 2.37 -6.57 13.94
CA GLN A 44 2.65 -7.72 14.81
C GLN A 44 3.35 -8.86 14.07
N GLY A 45 3.64 -8.69 12.77
CA GLY A 45 4.29 -9.70 11.97
C GLY A 45 3.35 -10.76 11.41
N ILE A 46 2.06 -10.44 11.30
CA ILE A 46 1.02 -11.37 10.85
C ILE A 46 0.45 -10.89 9.51
N ASP A 47 0.31 -11.82 8.56
CA ASP A 47 -0.41 -11.59 7.32
C ASP A 47 -1.55 -12.58 7.19
N SER A 48 -2.77 -12.15 7.51
CA SER A 48 -3.95 -13.01 7.44
C SER A 48 -4.33 -13.41 6.02
N THR A 49 -3.82 -12.71 4.99
CA THR A 49 -4.06 -13.09 3.59
C THR A 49 -3.16 -14.23 3.15
N ASN A 50 -2.14 -14.57 3.92
CA ASN A 50 -1.17 -15.65 3.63
C ASN A 50 -0.45 -15.48 2.29
N GLU A 51 -0.34 -14.25 1.79
CA GLU A 51 0.38 -13.96 0.55
C GLU A 51 1.88 -13.76 0.79
N VAL A 52 2.26 -13.45 2.01
CA VAL A 52 3.64 -13.17 2.39
C VAL A 52 4.00 -14.06 3.58
N THR A 53 5.15 -14.72 3.49
CA THR A 53 5.62 -15.57 4.59
C THR A 53 5.98 -14.71 5.81
N PRO A 54 5.93 -15.27 7.04
CA PRO A 54 6.38 -14.53 8.22
C PRO A 54 7.81 -14.02 8.10
N GLU A 55 8.70 -14.80 7.47
CA GLU A 55 10.08 -14.40 7.26
C GLU A 55 10.21 -13.22 6.32
N ALA A 56 9.44 -13.21 5.22
CA ALA A 56 9.45 -12.10 4.26
C ALA A 56 8.87 -10.83 4.89
N LEU A 57 7.82 -10.95 5.68
CA LEU A 57 7.24 -9.81 6.39
C LEU A 57 8.22 -9.24 7.40
N LYS A 58 8.86 -10.10 8.18
CA LYS A 58 9.85 -9.67 9.16
C LYS A 58 11.02 -8.95 8.48
N ALA A 59 11.49 -9.48 7.35
CA ALA A 59 12.56 -8.84 6.59
C ALA A 59 12.14 -7.47 6.08
N ALA A 60 10.92 -7.32 5.56
CA ALA A 60 10.42 -6.04 5.08
C ALA A 60 10.35 -5.00 6.21
N LEU A 61 9.84 -5.39 7.37
CA LEU A 61 9.78 -4.51 8.53
C LEU A 61 11.18 -4.12 9.01
N SER A 62 12.12 -5.06 8.99
CA SER A 62 13.51 -4.80 9.37
C SER A 62 14.21 -3.85 8.39
N ASN A 63 13.83 -3.88 7.13
CA ASN A 63 14.34 -2.96 6.11
C ASN A 63 13.71 -1.56 6.20
N GLY A 64 12.78 -1.34 7.12
CA GLY A 64 12.20 -0.04 7.36
C GLY A 64 10.83 0.18 6.73
N MET A 65 10.19 -0.86 6.20
CA MET A 65 8.80 -0.74 5.73
C MET A 65 7.92 -0.30 6.89
N LYS A 66 7.08 0.71 6.64
CA LYS A 66 6.10 1.19 7.60
C LYS A 66 4.71 0.99 7.02
N CYS A 67 3.77 0.60 7.87
CA CYS A 67 2.37 0.49 7.48
C CYS A 67 1.53 1.37 8.39
N THR A 68 0.55 2.05 7.80
CA THR A 68 -0.22 3.06 8.51
C THR A 68 -1.65 3.09 7.98
N SER A 69 -2.57 3.50 8.85
CA SER A 69 -3.93 3.85 8.46
C SER A 69 -4.13 5.37 8.36
N ARG A 70 -3.05 6.15 8.49
CA ARG A 70 -3.09 7.60 8.42
C ARG A 70 -2.55 8.07 7.06
N LEU A 71 -3.43 8.69 6.29
CA LEU A 71 -3.08 9.14 4.93
C LEU A 71 -1.94 10.15 4.94
N ASP A 72 -1.87 11.01 5.94
CA ASP A 72 -0.83 12.02 6.04
C ASP A 72 0.58 11.44 6.07
N ASP A 73 0.74 10.21 6.52
CA ASP A 73 2.04 9.56 6.59
C ASP A 73 2.62 9.28 5.18
N LEU A 74 1.78 9.37 4.14
CA LEU A 74 2.22 9.18 2.75
C LEU A 74 2.78 10.43 2.10
N LYS A 75 2.71 11.58 2.74
CA LYS A 75 3.13 12.85 2.12
C LYS A 75 4.60 12.89 1.76
N SER A 76 5.43 12.09 2.41
CA SER A 76 6.84 11.99 2.08
C SER A 76 7.13 11.12 0.86
N CYS A 77 6.15 10.39 0.35
CA CYS A 77 6.30 9.53 -0.82
C CYS A 77 6.25 10.33 -2.12
N ASN A 78 6.91 9.84 -3.14
CA ASN A 78 6.87 10.44 -4.48
C ASN A 78 6.42 9.47 -5.57
N VAL A 79 6.21 8.21 -5.22
CA VAL A 79 5.60 7.21 -6.11
C VAL A 79 4.45 6.57 -5.37
N TYR A 80 3.26 6.68 -5.91
CA TYR A 80 2.05 6.11 -5.30
C TYR A 80 1.55 4.97 -6.17
N ILE A 81 1.41 3.79 -5.57
CA ILE A 81 0.86 2.62 -6.25
C ILE A 81 -0.49 2.32 -5.62
N VAL A 82 -1.54 2.43 -6.42
CA VAL A 82 -2.91 2.17 -5.97
C VAL A 82 -3.24 0.71 -6.30
N ALA A 83 -3.36 -0.10 -5.27
CA ALA A 83 -3.61 -1.54 -5.38
C ALA A 83 -4.92 -1.90 -4.67
N ILE A 84 -5.99 -1.20 -5.02
CA ILE A 84 -7.30 -1.42 -4.47
C ILE A 84 -8.06 -2.39 -5.38
N PRO A 85 -8.66 -3.44 -4.82
CA PRO A 85 -9.46 -4.36 -5.64
C PRO A 85 -10.67 -3.64 -6.22
N THR A 86 -11.07 -4.05 -7.44
CA THR A 86 -12.29 -3.59 -8.08
C THR A 86 -13.27 -4.78 -8.13
N PRO A 87 -14.01 -5.02 -7.02
CA PRO A 87 -14.98 -6.13 -7.00
C PRO A 87 -16.07 -5.89 -8.03
N VAL A 88 -16.73 -6.96 -8.44
CA VAL A 88 -17.90 -6.88 -9.32
C VAL A 88 -19.15 -7.03 -8.50
N ASP A 89 -20.24 -6.41 -8.96
CA ASP A 89 -21.55 -6.59 -8.37
C ASP A 89 -22.22 -7.90 -8.87
N ASP A 90 -23.46 -8.15 -8.46
CA ASP A 90 -24.20 -9.35 -8.85
C ASP A 90 -24.48 -9.43 -10.36
N PHE A 91 -24.32 -8.33 -11.08
CA PHE A 91 -24.50 -8.24 -12.53
C PHE A 91 -23.18 -8.21 -13.29
N HIS A 92 -22.07 -8.53 -12.62
CA HIS A 92 -20.71 -8.52 -13.18
C HIS A 92 -20.20 -7.14 -13.61
N ASN A 93 -20.79 -6.07 -13.09
CA ASN A 93 -20.28 -4.72 -13.31
C ASN A 93 -19.20 -4.39 -12.28
N PRO A 94 -18.07 -3.77 -12.69
CA PRO A 94 -17.06 -3.39 -11.72
C PRO A 94 -17.59 -2.37 -10.71
N GLU A 95 -17.29 -2.57 -9.46
CA GLU A 95 -17.59 -1.59 -8.43
C GLU A 95 -16.40 -0.66 -8.28
N LEU A 96 -16.57 0.62 -8.68
CA LEU A 96 -15.49 1.60 -8.74
C LEU A 96 -15.39 2.50 -7.51
N VAL A 97 -16.31 2.35 -6.54
CA VAL A 97 -16.31 3.23 -5.36
C VAL A 97 -15.01 3.13 -4.56
N PRO A 98 -14.46 1.94 -4.25
CA PRO A 98 -13.18 1.87 -3.56
C PRO A 98 -12.04 2.53 -4.33
N LEU A 99 -11.99 2.34 -5.65
CA LEU A 99 -10.97 2.95 -6.49
C LEU A 99 -11.10 4.47 -6.54
N LYS A 100 -12.33 4.99 -6.62
CA LYS A 100 -12.58 6.43 -6.57
C LYS A 100 -12.14 7.03 -5.25
N LYS A 101 -12.43 6.36 -4.13
CA LYS A 101 -12.00 6.83 -2.81
C LYS A 101 -10.48 6.85 -2.70
N ALA A 102 -9.80 5.83 -3.21
CA ALA A 102 -8.34 5.77 -3.21
C ALA A 102 -7.76 6.90 -4.07
N SER A 103 -8.35 7.18 -5.23
CA SER A 103 -7.89 8.26 -6.11
C SER A 103 -8.04 9.64 -5.45
N ILE A 104 -9.14 9.87 -4.73
CA ILE A 104 -9.33 11.10 -3.96
C ILE A 104 -8.28 11.20 -2.85
N ALA A 105 -8.01 10.10 -2.16
CA ALA A 105 -6.99 10.07 -1.12
C ALA A 105 -5.62 10.43 -1.65
N VAL A 106 -5.23 9.87 -2.81
CA VAL A 106 -3.95 10.21 -3.46
C VAL A 106 -3.92 11.70 -3.81
N GLY A 107 -5.02 12.23 -4.35
CA GLY A 107 -5.11 13.65 -4.68
C GLY A 107 -4.85 14.58 -3.51
N ASN A 108 -5.13 14.13 -2.28
CA ASN A 108 -4.92 14.92 -1.08
C ASN A 108 -3.46 14.94 -0.60
N VAL A 109 -2.63 14.01 -1.04
CA VAL A 109 -1.23 13.89 -0.59
C VAL A 109 -0.20 14.08 -1.69
N ILE A 110 -0.62 14.01 -2.96
CA ILE A 110 0.28 14.10 -4.10
C ILE A 110 0.87 15.50 -4.24
N SER A 111 2.13 15.56 -4.67
CA SER A 111 2.82 16.81 -4.99
C SER A 111 3.24 16.81 -6.44
N LYS A 112 3.54 18.00 -6.96
CA LYS A 112 4.00 18.13 -8.34
C LYS A 112 5.27 17.30 -8.56
N GLY A 113 5.27 16.52 -9.64
CA GLY A 113 6.39 15.66 -9.99
C GLY A 113 6.29 14.24 -9.44
N ASP A 114 5.28 13.95 -8.62
CA ASP A 114 5.05 12.60 -8.13
C ASP A 114 4.45 11.71 -9.23
N TYR A 115 4.64 10.41 -9.07
CA TYR A 115 4.09 9.40 -9.97
C TYR A 115 2.95 8.67 -9.31
N VAL A 116 1.89 8.38 -10.05
CA VAL A 116 0.77 7.56 -9.58
C VAL A 116 0.59 6.39 -10.54
N ILE A 117 0.61 5.18 -9.99
CA ILE A 117 0.49 3.94 -10.76
C ILE A 117 -0.73 3.19 -10.23
N TYR A 118 -1.62 2.79 -11.12
CA TYR A 118 -2.76 1.94 -10.79
C TYR A 118 -2.44 0.51 -11.18
N GLU A 119 -2.54 -0.36 -10.20
CA GLU A 119 -2.26 -1.79 -10.36
C GLU A 119 -3.52 -2.62 -10.60
#